data_2506cdf420468cad93b8ca5650afac6f
#
_entry.id   2506cdf420468cad93b8ca5650afac6f
#
_cell.length_a   1.000
_cell.length_b   1.000
_cell.length_c   1.000
_cell.angle_alpha   90.00
_cell.angle_beta   90.00
_cell.angle_gamma   90.00
#
_symmetry.space_group_name_H-M   'P 1'
#
loop_
_entity.id
_entity.type
_entity.pdbx_description
1 polymer ?
#
loop_
_entity_poly.entity_id
_entity_poly.type
_entity_poly.pdbx_seq_one_letter_code
_entity_poly.pdbx_strand_id
1 'polypeptide(L)'
;MNRKMGIVVLVLSLLAALEPLSIDLYLPAFTDIAESLQVSLSEVQISLSIFLAGFAIGQLFWGSLSDYYGRKNPILLATALYTVSSFASIYVTSIEQLWVIRFFQAFGGCAGVVVGRAAVNDLFVNEQRTKVFSLLVIISGIAPVIAPTIGNLLLKQWHWHGVFNTMALLGACTILLTWIFLPRSKSIPLPEGVKAKKPSLREMVKGYVRVMKVWPYMVYTIIGCMAYGGLMVYVSNAPFLIMEKGGMSGDMFAIIFAVNSLGLMFGTYIINFFLKYMTLKKLVRYTLAFQLLIGVLLVVTSLVSTSVVPLLVLVFLNLIPIGLLLPATTSLGLAYFKEDSGAASALMGFLQLLFTGILSAVVSFLQNNSVVPMMCGLFVCGLTSFMLLFVDTRRRLAMIKVRS
;
A
#
# COMPACT_ATOMS: atom_id res chain seq x y z
N MET A 1 -3.72 -7.73 -29.35
CA MET A 1 -3.11 -8.60 -28.30
C MET A 1 -3.58 -10.03 -28.55
N ASN A 2 -2.67 -10.98 -28.70
CA ASN A 2 -3.02 -12.38 -28.95
C ASN A 2 -3.76 -12.95 -27.71
N ARG A 3 -4.74 -13.86 -27.88
CA ARG A 3 -5.57 -14.44 -26.79
C ARG A 3 -4.73 -14.96 -25.62
N LYS A 4 -3.58 -15.61 -25.89
CA LYS A 4 -2.64 -16.08 -24.87
C LYS A 4 -2.07 -14.94 -24.02
N MET A 5 -1.75 -13.81 -24.64
CA MET A 5 -1.20 -12.63 -23.95
C MET A 5 -2.27 -11.96 -23.06
N GLY A 6 -3.53 -11.96 -23.48
CA GLY A 6 -4.65 -11.49 -22.66
C GLY A 6 -4.82 -12.28 -21.36
N ILE A 7 -4.64 -13.61 -21.42
CA ILE A 7 -4.70 -14.47 -20.22
C ILE A 7 -3.51 -14.18 -19.27
N VAL A 8 -2.30 -13.96 -19.80
CA VAL A 8 -1.13 -13.57 -18.98
C VAL A 8 -1.41 -12.25 -18.27
N VAL A 9 -2.00 -11.26 -18.95
CA VAL A 9 -2.40 -9.99 -18.33
C VAL A 9 -3.40 -10.21 -17.20
N LEU A 10 -4.41 -11.07 -17.41
CA LEU A 10 -5.38 -11.43 -16.36
C LEU A 10 -4.69 -12.05 -15.14
N VAL A 11 -3.73 -12.98 -15.34
CA VAL A 11 -2.95 -13.58 -14.23
C VAL A 11 -2.17 -12.53 -13.45
N LEU A 12 -1.47 -11.63 -14.16
CA LEU A 12 -0.71 -10.55 -13.52
C LEU A 12 -1.62 -9.57 -12.78
N SER A 13 -2.83 -9.36 -13.29
CA SER A 13 -3.86 -8.52 -12.65
C SER A 13 -4.39 -9.15 -11.37
N LEU A 14 -4.67 -10.46 -11.38
CA LEU A 14 -5.07 -11.19 -10.18
C LEU A 14 -3.97 -11.18 -9.12
N LEU A 15 -2.71 -11.39 -9.52
CA LEU A 15 -1.56 -11.30 -8.62
C LEU A 15 -1.44 -9.90 -7.98
N ALA A 16 -1.64 -8.83 -8.75
CA ALA A 16 -1.58 -7.46 -8.24
C ALA A 16 -2.79 -7.13 -7.33
N ALA A 17 -3.93 -7.79 -7.53
CA ALA A 17 -5.13 -7.59 -6.73
C ALA A 17 -5.08 -8.29 -5.37
N LEU A 18 -4.21 -9.30 -5.17
CA LEU A 18 -4.15 -10.04 -3.90
C LEU A 18 -3.89 -9.13 -2.69
N GLU A 19 -3.01 -8.12 -2.84
CA GLU A 19 -2.70 -7.17 -1.75
C GLU A 19 -3.92 -6.34 -1.34
N PRO A 20 -4.50 -5.50 -2.22
CA PRO A 20 -5.63 -4.67 -1.83
C PRO A 20 -6.85 -5.51 -1.41
N LEU A 21 -7.11 -6.64 -2.04
CA LEU A 21 -8.19 -7.53 -1.62
C LEU A 21 -7.95 -8.11 -0.22
N SER A 22 -6.71 -8.46 0.14
CA SER A 22 -6.37 -8.97 1.47
C SER A 22 -6.49 -7.93 2.57
N ILE A 23 -6.44 -6.65 2.22
CA ILE A 23 -6.67 -5.54 3.14
C ILE A 23 -8.17 -5.22 3.20
N ASP A 24 -8.77 -4.93 2.06
CA ASP A 24 -10.08 -4.28 2.01
C ASP A 24 -11.26 -5.26 2.24
N LEU A 25 -11.12 -6.55 1.86
CA LEU A 25 -12.11 -7.59 2.22
C LEU A 25 -12.13 -7.87 3.74
N TYR A 26 -10.99 -7.66 4.39
CA TYR A 26 -10.78 -7.98 5.80
C TYR A 26 -11.34 -6.89 6.73
N LEU A 27 -11.38 -5.63 6.31
CA LEU A 27 -11.79 -4.50 7.15
C LEU A 27 -13.20 -4.65 7.77
N PRO A 28 -14.24 -5.06 7.03
CA PRO A 28 -15.57 -5.25 7.62
C PRO A 28 -15.62 -6.33 8.70
N ALA A 29 -14.68 -7.30 8.66
CA ALA A 29 -14.64 -8.42 9.60
C ALA A 29 -13.96 -8.10 10.93
N PHE A 30 -13.40 -6.90 11.12
CA PHE A 30 -12.65 -6.54 12.33
C PHE A 30 -13.46 -6.70 13.61
N THR A 31 -14.70 -6.23 13.63
CA THR A 31 -15.60 -6.34 14.79
C THR A 31 -15.97 -7.79 15.09
N ASP A 32 -16.31 -8.57 14.06
CA ASP A 32 -16.65 -9.98 14.18
C ASP A 32 -15.47 -10.83 14.70
N ILE A 33 -14.24 -10.53 14.25
CA ILE A 33 -13.03 -11.18 14.75
C ILE A 33 -12.76 -10.80 16.21
N ALA A 34 -12.90 -9.51 16.56
CA ALA A 34 -12.70 -9.04 17.92
C ALA A 34 -13.65 -9.74 18.91
N GLU A 35 -14.93 -9.86 18.55
CA GLU A 35 -15.94 -10.59 19.33
C GLU A 35 -15.64 -12.09 19.39
N SER A 36 -15.30 -12.72 18.26
CA SER A 36 -15.03 -14.16 18.15
C SER A 36 -13.80 -14.58 18.96
N LEU A 37 -12.73 -13.79 18.94
CA LEU A 37 -11.49 -14.07 19.68
C LEU A 37 -11.46 -13.44 21.08
N GLN A 38 -12.52 -12.72 21.49
CA GLN A 38 -12.64 -12.03 22.78
C GLN A 38 -11.48 -11.07 23.06
N VAL A 39 -11.11 -10.28 22.05
CA VAL A 39 -10.02 -9.30 22.10
C VAL A 39 -10.53 -7.90 21.74
N SER A 40 -9.72 -6.88 22.00
CA SER A 40 -10.04 -5.52 21.60
C SER A 40 -9.93 -5.33 20.08
N LEU A 41 -10.69 -4.38 19.53
CA LEU A 41 -10.59 -4.02 18.12
C LEU A 41 -9.17 -3.54 17.75
N SER A 42 -8.48 -2.87 18.68
CA SER A 42 -7.09 -2.44 18.50
C SER A 42 -6.14 -3.60 18.23
N GLU A 43 -6.31 -4.74 18.89
CA GLU A 43 -5.49 -5.93 18.68
C GLU A 43 -5.74 -6.54 17.28
N VAL A 44 -6.98 -6.48 16.78
CA VAL A 44 -7.29 -6.89 15.41
C VAL A 44 -6.66 -5.91 14.41
N GLN A 45 -6.69 -4.60 14.67
CA GLN A 45 -6.04 -3.58 13.81
C GLN A 45 -4.51 -3.79 13.72
N ILE A 46 -3.86 -4.21 14.80
CA ILE A 46 -2.43 -4.56 14.81
C ILE A 46 -2.12 -5.66 13.80
N SER A 47 -3.04 -6.62 13.56
CA SER A 47 -2.85 -7.65 12.55
C SER A 47 -2.64 -7.10 11.14
N LEU A 48 -3.28 -5.98 10.81
CA LEU A 48 -3.06 -5.27 9.54
C LEU A 48 -1.67 -4.60 9.51
N SER A 49 -1.23 -4.04 10.62
CA SER A 49 0.12 -3.46 10.72
C SER A 49 1.21 -4.52 10.54
N ILE A 50 1.01 -5.70 11.12
CA ILE A 50 1.90 -6.86 10.95
C ILE A 50 1.85 -7.38 9.51
N PHE A 51 0.69 -7.38 8.86
CA PHE A 51 0.55 -7.68 7.44
C PHE A 51 1.42 -6.73 6.59
N LEU A 52 1.35 -5.42 6.83
CA LEU A 52 2.16 -4.44 6.11
C LEU A 52 3.67 -4.65 6.33
N ALA A 53 4.10 -5.02 7.53
CA ALA A 53 5.48 -5.37 7.83
C ALA A 53 5.93 -6.64 7.06
N GLY A 54 5.09 -7.68 7.04
CA GLY A 54 5.34 -8.89 6.26
C GLY A 54 5.46 -8.60 4.77
N PHE A 55 4.60 -7.74 4.25
CA PHE A 55 4.62 -7.28 2.86
C PHE A 55 5.93 -6.52 2.53
N ALA A 56 6.36 -5.60 3.41
CA ALA A 56 7.60 -4.85 3.25
C ALA A 56 8.83 -5.75 3.16
N ILE A 57 8.96 -6.69 4.11
CA ILE A 57 10.08 -7.63 4.14
C ILE A 57 10.04 -8.56 2.92
N GLY A 58 8.85 -9.05 2.58
CA GLY A 58 8.65 -9.91 1.43
C GLY A 58 9.04 -9.26 0.11
N GLN A 59 8.81 -7.94 -0.08
CA GLN A 59 9.22 -7.22 -1.28
C GLN A 59 10.73 -7.34 -1.55
N LEU A 60 11.56 -7.18 -0.52
CA LEU A 60 13.01 -7.28 -0.64
C LEU A 60 13.44 -8.71 -0.96
N PHE A 61 12.80 -9.68 -0.33
CA PHE A 61 13.12 -11.10 -0.49
C PHE A 61 12.74 -11.62 -1.88
N TRP A 62 11.46 -11.51 -2.27
CA TRP A 62 10.96 -12.08 -3.52
C TRP A 62 11.47 -11.35 -4.75
N GLY A 63 11.68 -10.03 -4.67
CA GLY A 63 12.31 -9.26 -5.74
C GLY A 63 13.65 -9.85 -6.12
N SER A 64 14.56 -9.97 -5.15
CA SER A 64 15.90 -10.53 -5.34
C SER A 64 15.90 -11.98 -5.78
N LEU A 65 15.01 -12.80 -5.20
CA LEU A 65 14.89 -14.21 -5.55
C LEU A 65 14.44 -14.40 -7.00
N SER A 66 13.52 -13.55 -7.45
CA SER A 66 12.98 -13.61 -8.81
C SER A 66 13.98 -13.21 -9.89
N ASP A 67 14.94 -12.36 -9.56
CA ASP A 67 16.00 -11.97 -10.50
C ASP A 67 16.97 -13.13 -10.76
N TYR A 68 17.14 -14.04 -9.78
CA TYR A 68 18.02 -15.19 -9.89
C TYR A 68 17.32 -16.43 -10.46
N TYR A 69 16.15 -16.79 -9.95
CA TYR A 69 15.43 -18.03 -10.33
C TYR A 69 14.41 -17.85 -11.46
N GLY A 70 14.30 -16.62 -12.02
CA GLY A 70 13.24 -16.24 -12.97
C GLY A 70 11.93 -15.92 -12.25
N ARG A 71 10.92 -15.48 -13.00
CA ARG A 71 9.70 -14.90 -12.41
C ARG A 71 8.69 -15.94 -11.91
N LYS A 72 8.52 -17.02 -12.67
CA LYS A 72 7.41 -17.99 -12.44
C LYS A 72 7.53 -18.74 -11.11
N ASN A 73 8.69 -19.32 -10.81
CA ASN A 73 8.85 -20.17 -9.63
C ASN A 73 8.71 -19.37 -8.31
N PRO A 74 9.35 -18.20 -8.14
CA PRO A 74 9.14 -17.38 -6.96
C PRO A 74 7.68 -16.95 -6.77
N ILE A 75 6.95 -16.58 -7.85
CA ILE A 75 5.52 -16.26 -7.77
C ILE A 75 4.72 -17.47 -7.27
N LEU A 76 4.96 -18.67 -7.82
CA LEU A 76 4.24 -19.87 -7.40
C LEU A 76 4.47 -20.21 -5.92
N LEU A 77 5.73 -20.17 -5.46
CA LEU A 77 6.07 -20.44 -4.07
C LEU A 77 5.45 -19.41 -3.11
N ALA A 78 5.56 -18.14 -3.47
CA ALA A 78 5.02 -17.05 -2.68
C ALA A 78 3.50 -17.09 -2.62
N THR A 79 2.82 -17.31 -3.76
CA THR A 79 1.35 -17.42 -3.79
C THR A 79 0.87 -18.69 -3.08
N ALA A 80 1.65 -19.78 -3.09
CA ALA A 80 1.37 -20.97 -2.28
C ALA A 80 1.41 -20.63 -0.78
N LEU A 81 2.45 -19.92 -0.32
CA LEU A 81 2.53 -19.45 1.07
C LEU A 81 1.34 -18.57 1.43
N TYR A 82 0.96 -17.60 0.56
CA TYR A 82 -0.23 -16.77 0.73
C TYR A 82 -1.50 -17.62 0.89
N THR A 83 -1.68 -18.61 0.03
CA THR A 83 -2.86 -19.48 0.02
C THR A 83 -2.96 -20.33 1.28
N VAL A 84 -1.84 -20.97 1.67
CA VAL A 84 -1.77 -21.77 2.90
C VAL A 84 -2.01 -20.91 4.13
N SER A 85 -1.42 -19.72 4.20
CA SER A 85 -1.64 -18.78 5.30
C SER A 85 -3.09 -18.31 5.34
N SER A 86 -3.71 -17.99 4.20
CA SER A 86 -5.13 -17.62 4.14
C SER A 86 -6.03 -18.75 4.65
N PHE A 87 -5.74 -19.98 4.26
CA PHE A 87 -6.48 -21.15 4.74
C PHE A 87 -6.25 -21.40 6.24
N ALA A 88 -5.01 -21.27 6.72
CA ALA A 88 -4.68 -21.43 8.13
C ALA A 88 -5.38 -20.38 9.02
N SER A 89 -5.62 -19.17 8.49
CA SER A 89 -6.35 -18.11 9.22
C SER A 89 -7.76 -18.53 9.65
N ILE A 90 -8.37 -19.50 8.97
CA ILE A 90 -9.72 -19.98 9.30
C ILE A 90 -9.76 -20.72 10.65
N TYR A 91 -8.63 -21.30 11.04
CA TYR A 91 -8.52 -22.15 12.23
C TYR A 91 -7.87 -21.47 13.43
N VAL A 92 -7.64 -20.15 13.37
CA VAL A 92 -7.04 -19.44 14.49
C VAL A 92 -7.98 -19.38 15.68
N THR A 93 -7.41 -19.54 16.87
CA THR A 93 -8.13 -19.48 18.15
C THR A 93 -7.60 -18.38 19.06
N SER A 94 -6.52 -17.71 18.68
CA SER A 94 -5.98 -16.53 19.40
C SER A 94 -5.50 -15.46 18.44
N ILE A 95 -5.39 -14.23 18.95
CA ILE A 95 -4.97 -13.07 18.15
C ILE A 95 -3.50 -13.18 17.73
N GLU A 96 -2.65 -13.77 18.56
CA GLU A 96 -1.22 -13.95 18.25
C GLU A 96 -1.03 -14.90 17.07
N GLN A 97 -1.83 -15.97 16.99
CA GLN A 97 -1.84 -16.87 15.83
C GLN A 97 -2.23 -16.11 14.58
N LEU A 98 -3.26 -15.27 14.66
CA LEU A 98 -3.69 -14.42 13.55
C LEU A 98 -2.56 -13.48 13.12
N TRP A 99 -1.85 -12.83 14.05
CA TRP A 99 -0.73 -11.95 13.74
C TRP A 99 0.38 -12.67 12.97
N VAL A 100 0.79 -13.84 13.44
CA VAL A 100 1.84 -14.64 12.78
C VAL A 100 1.40 -15.06 11.37
N ILE A 101 0.17 -15.55 11.24
CA ILE A 101 -0.34 -16.02 9.95
C ILE A 101 -0.51 -14.84 8.98
N ARG A 102 -0.98 -13.68 9.43
CA ARG A 102 -1.10 -12.46 8.62
C ARG A 102 0.23 -11.96 8.11
N PHE A 103 1.31 -12.08 8.92
CA PHE A 103 2.67 -11.80 8.46
C PHE A 103 3.07 -12.68 7.27
N PHE A 104 2.91 -14.01 7.38
CA PHE A 104 3.28 -14.93 6.31
C PHE A 104 2.37 -14.82 5.09
N GLN A 105 1.09 -14.52 5.28
CA GLN A 105 0.15 -14.23 4.20
C GLN A 105 0.63 -13.03 3.37
N ALA A 106 1.00 -11.94 4.03
CA ALA A 106 1.52 -10.74 3.36
C ALA A 106 2.88 -10.97 2.71
N PHE A 107 3.78 -11.66 3.41
CA PHE A 107 5.09 -12.04 2.89
C PHE A 107 4.96 -12.85 1.59
N GLY A 108 3.98 -13.77 1.50
CA GLY A 108 3.68 -14.48 0.27
C GLY A 108 2.99 -13.60 -0.78
N GLY A 109 1.96 -12.84 -0.38
CA GLY A 109 1.14 -12.03 -1.31
C GLY A 109 1.92 -10.95 -2.05
N CYS A 110 2.96 -10.36 -1.42
CA CYS A 110 3.74 -9.28 -2.00
C CYS A 110 4.49 -9.65 -3.30
N ALA A 111 4.81 -10.93 -3.51
CA ALA A 111 5.46 -11.38 -4.73
C ALA A 111 4.61 -11.11 -5.98
N GLY A 112 3.29 -11.19 -5.85
CA GLY A 112 2.36 -10.85 -6.93
C GLY A 112 2.56 -9.44 -7.45
N VAL A 113 2.79 -8.49 -6.56
CA VAL A 113 3.02 -7.09 -6.92
C VAL A 113 4.44 -6.88 -7.45
N VAL A 114 5.46 -7.33 -6.71
CA VAL A 114 6.87 -7.03 -7.03
C VAL A 114 7.34 -7.82 -8.25
N VAL A 115 7.18 -9.14 -8.20
CA VAL A 115 7.63 -10.02 -9.28
C VAL A 115 6.68 -9.91 -10.47
N GLY A 116 5.39 -9.65 -10.23
CA GLY A 116 4.40 -9.39 -11.29
C GLY A 116 4.77 -8.15 -12.12
N ARG A 117 5.15 -7.04 -11.48
CA ARG A 117 5.65 -5.84 -12.19
C ARG A 117 6.92 -6.12 -12.99
N ALA A 118 7.85 -6.91 -12.43
CA ALA A 118 9.04 -7.33 -13.14
C ALA A 118 8.69 -8.21 -14.36
N ALA A 119 7.74 -9.15 -14.21
CA ALA A 119 7.25 -9.99 -15.31
C ALA A 119 6.59 -9.15 -16.42
N VAL A 120 5.86 -8.07 -16.09
CA VAL A 120 5.35 -7.13 -17.11
C VAL A 120 6.48 -6.52 -17.92
N ASN A 121 7.56 -6.08 -17.26
CA ASN A 121 8.71 -5.51 -17.94
C ASN A 121 9.42 -6.51 -18.86
N ASP A 122 9.47 -7.79 -18.46
CA ASP A 122 10.15 -8.86 -19.20
C ASP A 122 9.31 -9.38 -20.39
N LEU A 123 7.98 -9.39 -20.26
CA LEU A 123 7.08 -10.03 -21.23
C LEU A 123 6.45 -9.05 -22.24
N PHE A 124 6.40 -7.75 -21.91
CA PHE A 124 5.73 -6.75 -22.74
C PHE A 124 6.71 -5.64 -23.12
N VAL A 125 6.60 -5.15 -24.36
CA VAL A 125 7.45 -4.09 -24.91
C VAL A 125 6.64 -2.85 -25.27
N ASN A 126 7.28 -1.69 -25.22
CA ASN A 126 6.76 -0.41 -25.68
C ASN A 126 5.32 -0.11 -25.18
N GLU A 127 4.40 0.20 -26.08
CA GLU A 127 3.02 0.58 -25.77
C GLU A 127 2.23 -0.52 -25.05
N GLN A 128 2.52 -1.80 -25.33
CA GLN A 128 1.85 -2.91 -24.64
C GLN A 128 2.17 -2.90 -23.14
N ARG A 129 3.43 -2.65 -22.77
CA ARG A 129 3.85 -2.52 -21.38
C ARG A 129 3.07 -1.43 -20.66
N THR A 130 2.96 -0.26 -21.27
CA THR A 130 2.20 0.86 -20.69
C THR A 130 0.73 0.51 -20.49
N LYS A 131 0.09 -0.14 -21.48
CA LYS A 131 -1.32 -0.58 -21.37
C LYS A 131 -1.51 -1.58 -20.23
N VAL A 132 -0.59 -2.55 -20.06
CA VAL A 132 -0.67 -3.53 -18.96
C VAL A 132 -0.50 -2.86 -17.61
N PHE A 133 0.50 -1.99 -17.44
CA PHE A 133 0.66 -1.24 -16.19
C PHE A 133 -0.56 -0.37 -15.87
N SER A 134 -1.14 0.30 -16.87
CA SER A 134 -2.37 1.09 -16.67
C SER A 134 -3.52 0.20 -16.18
N LEU A 135 -3.67 -1.01 -16.71
CA LEU A 135 -4.70 -1.95 -16.27
C LEU A 135 -4.45 -2.41 -14.82
N LEU A 136 -3.19 -2.71 -14.45
CA LEU A 136 -2.86 -3.07 -13.06
C LEU A 136 -3.20 -1.94 -12.09
N VAL A 137 -2.92 -0.67 -12.45
CA VAL A 137 -3.27 0.50 -11.64
C VAL A 137 -4.79 0.66 -11.51
N ILE A 138 -5.54 0.47 -12.59
CA ILE A 138 -7.02 0.53 -12.56
C ILE A 138 -7.57 -0.54 -11.60
N ILE A 139 -7.09 -1.77 -11.69
CA ILE A 139 -7.54 -2.88 -10.83
C ILE A 139 -7.23 -2.59 -9.36
N SER A 140 -6.00 -2.13 -9.06
CA SER A 140 -5.62 -1.74 -7.70
C SER A 140 -6.44 -0.55 -7.17
N GLY A 141 -6.89 0.36 -8.05
CA GLY A 141 -7.74 1.50 -7.68
C GLY A 141 -9.21 1.13 -7.47
N ILE A 142 -9.72 0.13 -8.21
CA ILE A 142 -11.11 -0.33 -8.09
C ILE A 142 -11.29 -1.27 -6.89
N ALA A 143 -10.26 -2.04 -6.53
CA ALA A 143 -10.34 -3.00 -5.43
C ALA A 143 -10.85 -2.37 -4.11
N PRO A 144 -10.34 -1.23 -3.62
CA PRO A 144 -10.84 -0.60 -2.40
C PRO A 144 -12.30 -0.12 -2.46
N VAL A 145 -12.83 0.09 -3.67
CA VAL A 145 -14.24 0.49 -3.86
C VAL A 145 -15.18 -0.71 -3.71
N ILE A 146 -14.77 -1.87 -4.23
CA ILE A 146 -15.63 -3.06 -4.32
C ILE A 146 -15.40 -4.03 -3.15
N ALA A 147 -14.15 -4.18 -2.71
CA ALA A 147 -13.77 -5.21 -1.76
C ALA A 147 -14.51 -5.11 -0.39
N PRO A 148 -14.71 -3.93 0.23
CA PRO A 148 -15.46 -3.87 1.48
C PRO A 148 -16.91 -4.32 1.34
N THR A 149 -17.54 -4.06 0.19
CA THR A 149 -18.90 -4.53 -0.09
C THR A 149 -18.95 -6.05 -0.19
N ILE A 150 -18.01 -6.65 -0.92
CA ILE A 150 -17.88 -8.11 -1.00
C ILE A 150 -17.56 -8.69 0.37
N GLY A 151 -16.62 -8.09 1.12
CA GLY A 151 -16.25 -8.51 2.47
C GLY A 151 -17.45 -8.53 3.42
N ASN A 152 -18.26 -7.49 3.39
CA ASN A 152 -19.48 -7.40 4.20
C ASN A 152 -20.54 -8.44 3.80
N LEU A 153 -20.68 -8.75 2.51
CA LEU A 153 -21.56 -9.83 2.06
C LEU A 153 -21.08 -11.21 2.52
N LEU A 154 -19.78 -11.46 2.46
CA LEU A 154 -19.17 -12.70 2.95
C LEU A 154 -19.36 -12.84 4.45
N LEU A 155 -19.20 -11.75 5.20
CA LEU A 155 -19.38 -11.68 6.64
C LEU A 155 -20.81 -12.06 7.06
N LYS A 156 -21.82 -11.54 6.36
CA LYS A 156 -23.24 -11.85 6.63
C LYS A 156 -23.59 -13.33 6.44
N GLN A 157 -22.90 -14.03 5.54
CA GLN A 157 -23.22 -15.42 5.21
C GLN A 157 -22.34 -16.45 5.94
N TRP A 158 -21.05 -16.13 6.12
CA TRP A 158 -20.05 -17.09 6.62
C TRP A 158 -19.15 -16.52 7.71
N HIS A 159 -19.54 -15.41 8.36
CA HIS A 159 -18.72 -14.72 9.34
C HIS A 159 -17.31 -14.38 8.76
N TRP A 160 -16.38 -13.98 9.60
CA TRP A 160 -15.02 -13.64 9.19
C TRP A 160 -14.27 -14.82 8.53
N HIS A 161 -14.66 -16.06 8.79
CA HIS A 161 -14.08 -17.24 8.13
C HIS A 161 -14.31 -17.23 6.62
N GLY A 162 -15.45 -16.71 6.15
CA GLY A 162 -15.77 -16.58 4.72
C GLY A 162 -14.81 -15.66 3.99
N VAL A 163 -14.32 -14.63 4.65
CA VAL A 163 -13.32 -13.69 4.08
C VAL A 163 -12.02 -14.42 3.80
N PHE A 164 -11.49 -15.17 4.78
CA PHE A 164 -10.24 -15.91 4.61
C PHE A 164 -10.38 -17.10 3.65
N ASN A 165 -11.55 -17.78 3.63
CA ASN A 165 -11.86 -18.79 2.63
C ASN A 165 -11.80 -18.23 1.22
N THR A 166 -12.39 -17.05 0.99
CA THR A 166 -12.35 -16.38 -0.31
C THR A 166 -10.93 -16.00 -0.71
N MET A 167 -10.12 -15.51 0.23
CA MET A 167 -8.70 -15.22 -0.02
C MET A 167 -7.91 -16.49 -0.38
N ALA A 168 -8.15 -17.61 0.32
CA ALA A 168 -7.51 -18.89 0.03
C ALA A 168 -7.91 -19.40 -1.37
N LEU A 169 -9.19 -19.30 -1.73
CA LEU A 169 -9.67 -19.69 -3.05
C LEU A 169 -9.08 -18.82 -4.16
N LEU A 170 -9.03 -17.51 -3.97
CA LEU A 170 -8.38 -16.58 -4.91
C LEU A 170 -6.90 -16.91 -5.08
N GLY A 171 -6.20 -17.20 -3.99
CA GLY A 171 -4.81 -17.64 -4.02
C GLY A 171 -4.64 -18.95 -4.81
N ALA A 172 -5.47 -19.98 -4.53
CA ALA A 172 -5.43 -21.25 -5.24
C ALA A 172 -5.72 -21.10 -6.74
N CYS A 173 -6.74 -20.32 -7.11
CA CYS A 173 -7.03 -19.99 -8.51
C CYS A 173 -5.84 -19.27 -9.17
N THR A 174 -5.22 -18.34 -8.46
CA THR A 174 -4.07 -17.58 -8.97
C THR A 174 -2.85 -18.49 -9.17
N ILE A 175 -2.59 -19.44 -8.28
CA ILE A 175 -1.54 -20.48 -8.45
C ILE A 175 -1.81 -21.28 -9.72
N LEU A 176 -3.02 -21.81 -9.87
CA LEU A 176 -3.40 -22.65 -11.02
C LEU A 176 -3.20 -21.89 -12.34
N LEU A 177 -3.73 -20.67 -12.41
CA LEU A 177 -3.60 -19.81 -13.59
C LEU A 177 -2.13 -19.43 -13.88
N THR A 178 -1.35 -19.12 -12.84
CA THR A 178 0.09 -18.84 -12.97
C THR A 178 0.84 -20.05 -13.46
N TRP A 179 0.54 -21.22 -12.92
CA TRP A 179 1.17 -22.48 -13.34
C TRP A 179 0.90 -22.82 -14.81
N ILE A 180 -0.31 -22.62 -15.27
CA ILE A 180 -0.72 -22.95 -16.66
C ILE A 180 -0.23 -21.88 -17.63
N PHE A 181 -0.48 -20.59 -17.35
CA PHE A 181 -0.41 -19.54 -18.36
C PHE A 181 0.81 -18.63 -18.26
N LEU A 182 1.43 -18.49 -17.08
CA LEU A 182 2.61 -17.63 -16.98
C LEU A 182 3.81 -18.33 -17.61
N PRO A 183 4.43 -17.78 -18.68
CA PRO A 183 5.57 -18.39 -19.30
C PRO A 183 6.78 -18.40 -18.34
N ARG A 184 7.65 -19.40 -18.49
CA ARG A 184 8.94 -19.40 -17.81
C ARG A 184 9.79 -18.31 -18.44
N SER A 185 9.82 -17.14 -17.82
CA SER A 185 10.77 -16.09 -18.16
C SER A 185 12.13 -16.49 -17.59
N LYS A 186 13.12 -16.67 -18.44
CA LYS A 186 14.51 -16.68 -17.98
C LYS A 186 14.80 -15.24 -17.51
N SER A 187 15.48 -15.10 -16.37
CA SER A 187 16.17 -13.85 -16.01
C SER A 187 16.79 -13.23 -17.26
N ILE A 188 16.77 -11.90 -17.34
CA ILE A 188 17.29 -11.07 -18.46
C ILE A 188 18.40 -11.81 -19.21
N PRO A 189 18.32 -11.96 -20.56
CA PRO A 189 19.43 -12.53 -21.32
C PRO A 189 20.67 -11.68 -21.04
N LEU A 190 21.55 -12.21 -20.22
CA LEU A 190 22.86 -11.60 -20.02
C LEU A 190 23.60 -11.68 -21.36
N PRO A 191 24.36 -10.66 -21.74
CA PRO A 191 25.24 -10.71 -22.91
C PRO A 191 26.04 -12.03 -22.84
N GLU A 192 26.24 -12.68 -24.00
CA GLU A 192 27.01 -13.93 -24.09
C GLU A 192 28.33 -13.80 -23.34
N GLY A 193 28.58 -14.72 -22.40
CA GLY A 193 29.78 -14.74 -21.56
C GLY A 193 29.61 -14.12 -20.15
N VAL A 194 28.53 -13.42 -19.84
CA VAL A 194 28.27 -12.87 -18.51
C VAL A 194 27.45 -13.88 -17.71
N LYS A 195 28.07 -14.60 -16.77
CA LYS A 195 27.33 -15.43 -15.80
C LYS A 195 26.49 -14.55 -14.88
N ALA A 196 25.23 -14.91 -14.67
CA ALA A 196 24.38 -14.26 -13.66
C ALA A 196 25.15 -14.25 -12.31
N LYS A 197 25.61 -13.06 -11.92
CA LYS A 197 26.28 -12.91 -10.63
C LYS A 197 25.21 -13.08 -9.56
N LYS A 198 25.39 -14.02 -8.64
CA LYS A 198 24.49 -14.16 -7.48
C LYS A 198 24.35 -12.78 -6.85
N PRO A 199 23.13 -12.28 -6.61
CA PRO A 199 22.95 -11.00 -5.98
C PRO A 199 23.69 -11.01 -4.64
N SER A 200 24.80 -10.26 -4.55
CA SER A 200 25.51 -10.13 -3.30
C SER A 200 24.70 -9.19 -2.42
N LEU A 201 24.19 -9.70 -1.31
CA LEU A 201 23.54 -8.88 -0.26
C LEU A 201 24.34 -7.61 0.03
N ARG A 202 25.67 -7.72 0.01
CA ARG A 202 26.58 -6.59 0.22
C ARG A 202 26.47 -5.52 -0.89
N GLU A 203 26.34 -5.92 -2.16
CA GLU A 203 26.18 -5.00 -3.28
C GLU A 203 24.79 -4.33 -3.25
N MET A 204 23.75 -5.09 -2.91
CA MET A 204 22.39 -4.54 -2.72
C MET A 204 22.34 -3.50 -1.59
N VAL A 205 22.89 -3.83 -0.43
CA VAL A 205 22.96 -2.91 0.72
C VAL A 205 23.79 -1.67 0.37
N LYS A 206 24.92 -1.82 -0.36
CA LYS A 206 25.70 -0.66 -0.84
C LYS A 206 24.90 0.23 -1.79
N GLY A 207 24.07 -0.35 -2.67
CA GLY A 207 23.15 0.38 -3.55
C GLY A 207 22.16 1.20 -2.73
N TYR A 208 21.50 0.59 -1.76
CA TYR A 208 20.56 1.28 -0.89
C TYR A 208 21.22 2.41 -0.08
N VAL A 209 22.40 2.16 0.51
CA VAL A 209 23.16 3.20 1.25
C VAL A 209 23.54 4.37 0.33
N ARG A 210 23.89 4.11 -0.94
CA ARG A 210 24.21 5.18 -1.91
C ARG A 210 22.98 6.04 -2.19
N VAL A 211 21.83 5.41 -2.40
CA VAL A 211 20.55 6.08 -2.68
C VAL A 211 20.10 6.91 -1.47
N MET A 212 20.23 6.38 -0.25
CA MET A 212 19.89 7.09 1.00
C MET A 212 20.69 8.38 1.23
N LYS A 213 21.90 8.48 0.68
CA LYS A 213 22.75 9.70 0.80
C LYS A 213 22.23 10.87 -0.04
N VAL A 214 21.32 10.65 -0.97
CA VAL A 214 20.74 11.68 -1.82
C VAL A 214 19.61 12.39 -1.07
N TRP A 215 19.91 13.51 -0.42
CA TRP A 215 18.99 14.26 0.43
C TRP A 215 17.64 14.57 -0.25
N PRO A 216 17.56 15.12 -1.48
CA PRO A 216 16.26 15.42 -2.08
C PRO A 216 15.40 14.18 -2.33
N TYR A 217 16.01 13.04 -2.61
CA TYR A 217 15.31 11.77 -2.73
C TYR A 217 14.71 11.36 -1.38
N MET A 218 15.49 11.43 -0.30
CA MET A 218 15.01 11.08 1.05
C MET A 218 13.85 11.98 1.49
N VAL A 219 13.90 13.27 1.16
CA VAL A 219 12.78 14.19 1.44
C VAL A 219 11.49 13.71 0.80
N TYR A 220 11.49 13.44 -0.51
CA TYR A 220 10.28 12.97 -1.19
C TYR A 220 9.87 11.54 -0.77
N THR A 221 10.85 10.70 -0.45
CA THR A 221 10.56 9.36 0.10
C THR A 221 9.86 9.45 1.44
N ILE A 222 10.32 10.28 2.38
CA ILE A 222 9.69 10.43 3.69
C ILE A 222 8.30 11.07 3.54
N ILE A 223 8.12 12.08 2.67
CA ILE A 223 6.79 12.64 2.40
C ILE A 223 5.86 11.56 1.85
N GLY A 224 6.33 10.69 0.96
CA GLY A 224 5.58 9.54 0.47
C GLY A 224 5.25 8.51 1.57
N CYS A 225 6.18 8.27 2.50
CA CYS A 225 5.94 7.43 3.69
C CYS A 225 4.84 8.02 4.59
N MET A 226 4.86 9.34 4.82
CA MET A 226 3.82 10.02 5.59
C MET A 226 2.46 9.98 4.89
N ALA A 227 2.42 10.19 3.57
CA ALA A 227 1.18 10.13 2.80
C ALA A 227 0.56 8.72 2.84
N TYR A 228 1.37 7.68 2.57
CA TYR A 228 0.91 6.29 2.63
C TYR A 228 0.59 5.86 4.07
N GLY A 229 1.37 6.34 5.05
CA GLY A 229 1.12 6.15 6.47
C GLY A 229 -0.23 6.73 6.91
N GLY A 230 -0.53 7.96 6.50
CA GLY A 230 -1.82 8.59 6.75
C GLY A 230 -2.98 7.81 6.11
N LEU A 231 -2.81 7.33 4.87
CA LEU A 231 -3.80 6.46 4.23
C LEU A 231 -4.08 5.21 5.07
N MET A 232 -3.04 4.51 5.51
CA MET A 232 -3.21 3.25 6.26
C MET A 232 -3.65 3.47 7.71
N VAL A 233 -3.32 4.60 8.33
CA VAL A 233 -3.93 5.02 9.60
C VAL A 233 -5.44 5.16 9.43
N TYR A 234 -5.91 5.79 8.35
CA TYR A 234 -7.34 5.81 8.04
C TYR A 234 -7.88 4.41 7.78
N VAL A 235 -7.29 3.65 6.87
CA VAL A 235 -7.77 2.32 6.46
C VAL A 235 -7.91 1.38 7.65
N SER A 236 -6.89 1.25 8.50
CA SER A 236 -6.91 0.35 9.66
C SER A 236 -7.89 0.78 10.75
N ASN A 237 -8.16 2.08 10.87
CA ASN A 237 -9.05 2.62 11.90
C ASN A 237 -10.46 2.96 11.37
N ALA A 238 -10.72 2.80 10.07
CA ALA A 238 -12.02 3.07 9.47
C ALA A 238 -13.18 2.24 10.08
N PRO A 239 -13.02 0.93 10.36
CA PRO A 239 -14.06 0.16 11.06
C PRO A 239 -14.39 0.73 12.44
N PHE A 240 -13.38 1.12 13.22
CA PHE A 240 -13.57 1.75 14.53
C PHE A 240 -14.34 3.07 14.42
N LEU A 241 -13.92 3.96 13.52
CA LEU A 241 -14.54 5.28 13.34
C LEU A 241 -16.00 5.15 12.87
N ILE A 242 -16.27 4.28 11.89
CA ILE A 242 -17.56 4.20 11.21
C ILE A 242 -18.51 3.26 11.93
N MET A 243 -18.07 2.03 12.26
CA MET A 243 -18.95 1.01 12.81
C MET A 243 -19.05 1.12 14.33
N GLU A 244 -17.93 1.20 15.06
CA GLU A 244 -17.96 1.21 16.52
C GLU A 244 -18.37 2.60 17.06
N LYS A 245 -17.68 3.68 16.68
CA LYS A 245 -17.98 5.03 17.17
C LYS A 245 -19.18 5.66 16.46
N GLY A 246 -19.35 5.38 15.18
CA GLY A 246 -20.48 5.88 14.38
C GLY A 246 -21.76 5.09 14.55
N GLY A 247 -21.70 3.87 15.11
CA GLY A 247 -22.84 2.97 15.22
C GLY A 247 -23.44 2.56 13.88
N MET A 248 -22.66 2.66 12.80
CA MET A 248 -23.12 2.43 11.43
C MET A 248 -23.00 0.96 11.05
N SER A 249 -23.94 0.49 10.21
CA SER A 249 -23.91 -0.89 9.71
C SER A 249 -22.74 -1.17 8.78
N GLY A 250 -22.42 -2.45 8.56
CA GLY A 250 -21.41 -2.86 7.58
C GLY A 250 -21.72 -2.40 6.14
N ASP A 251 -23.01 -2.25 5.78
CA ASP A 251 -23.41 -1.70 4.48
C ASP A 251 -23.03 -0.20 4.38
N MET A 252 -23.28 0.57 5.44
CA MET A 252 -22.88 1.99 5.50
C MET A 252 -21.36 2.13 5.52
N PHE A 253 -20.65 1.25 6.24
CA PHE A 253 -19.19 1.19 6.19
C PHE A 253 -18.69 1.02 4.75
N ALA A 254 -19.23 0.06 4.00
CA ALA A 254 -18.82 -0.20 2.62
C ALA A 254 -19.05 1.02 1.72
N ILE A 255 -20.21 1.71 1.86
CA ILE A 255 -20.53 2.92 1.09
C ILE A 255 -19.56 4.05 1.42
N ILE A 256 -19.36 4.35 2.71
CA ILE A 256 -18.47 5.45 3.14
C ILE A 256 -17.03 5.17 2.71
N PHE A 257 -16.57 3.93 2.85
CA PHE A 257 -15.23 3.53 2.44
C PHE A 257 -15.05 3.66 0.91
N ALA A 258 -16.06 3.28 0.14
CA ALA A 258 -16.06 3.46 -1.32
C ALA A 258 -16.01 4.94 -1.71
N VAL A 259 -16.80 5.80 -1.07
CA VAL A 259 -16.77 7.27 -1.30
C VAL A 259 -15.39 7.83 -0.97
N ASN A 260 -14.79 7.42 0.15
CA ASN A 260 -13.45 7.85 0.55
C ASN A 260 -12.38 7.37 -0.45
N SER A 261 -12.51 6.16 -0.99
CA SER A 261 -11.63 5.64 -2.03
C SER A 261 -11.75 6.43 -3.33
N LEU A 262 -12.96 6.88 -3.70
CA LEU A 262 -13.16 7.79 -4.82
C LEU A 262 -12.49 9.15 -4.58
N GLY A 263 -12.49 9.67 -3.35
CA GLY A 263 -11.74 10.88 -2.98
C GLY A 263 -10.24 10.74 -3.21
N LEU A 264 -9.65 9.60 -2.82
CA LEU A 264 -8.26 9.26 -3.07
C LEU A 264 -7.94 9.19 -4.58
N MET A 265 -8.81 8.52 -5.35
CA MET A 265 -8.68 8.42 -6.81
C MET A 265 -8.80 9.79 -7.49
N PHE A 266 -9.74 10.62 -7.05
CA PHE A 266 -9.89 11.99 -7.53
C PHE A 266 -8.61 12.81 -7.30
N GLY A 267 -8.01 12.71 -6.11
CA GLY A 267 -6.71 13.33 -5.81
C GLY A 267 -5.61 12.93 -6.80
N THR A 268 -5.54 11.64 -7.13
CA THR A 268 -4.58 11.12 -8.11
C THR A 268 -4.85 11.67 -9.52
N TYR A 269 -6.11 11.81 -9.90
CA TYR A 269 -6.50 12.24 -11.26
C TYR A 269 -6.32 13.74 -11.49
N ILE A 270 -6.62 14.56 -10.46
CA ILE A 270 -6.60 16.02 -10.53
C ILE A 270 -5.17 16.59 -10.73
N ILE A 271 -4.14 15.78 -10.45
CA ILE A 271 -2.74 16.15 -10.65
C ILE A 271 -2.48 16.61 -12.09
N ASN A 272 -3.04 15.89 -13.09
CA ASN A 272 -2.86 16.22 -14.50
C ASN A 272 -3.50 17.56 -14.89
N PHE A 273 -4.57 17.94 -14.22
CA PHE A 273 -5.21 19.25 -14.42
C PHE A 273 -4.31 20.36 -13.90
N PHE A 274 -3.81 20.26 -12.68
CA PHE A 274 -2.97 21.31 -12.08
C PHE A 274 -1.60 21.45 -12.73
N LEU A 275 -1.04 20.37 -13.29
CA LEU A 275 0.23 20.40 -13.99
C LEU A 275 0.21 21.27 -15.26
N LYS A 276 -0.97 21.64 -15.78
CA LYS A 276 -1.11 22.60 -16.86
C LYS A 276 -0.81 24.05 -16.41
N TYR A 277 -0.95 24.34 -15.13
CA TYR A 277 -0.86 25.70 -14.56
C TYR A 277 0.35 25.89 -13.64
N MET A 278 0.88 24.81 -13.07
CA MET A 278 1.98 24.92 -12.13
C MET A 278 2.91 23.69 -12.17
N THR A 279 4.15 23.87 -11.67
CA THR A 279 5.12 22.78 -11.58
C THR A 279 4.74 21.80 -10.47
N LEU A 280 5.11 20.51 -10.62
CA LEU A 280 4.83 19.46 -9.65
C LEU A 280 5.34 19.81 -8.23
N LYS A 281 6.49 20.49 -8.12
CA LYS A 281 7.04 20.95 -6.82
C LYS A 281 6.15 22.00 -6.13
N LYS A 282 5.60 22.95 -6.91
CA LYS A 282 4.65 23.95 -6.38
C LYS A 282 3.34 23.27 -5.95
N LEU A 283 2.86 22.35 -6.77
CA LEU A 283 1.64 21.59 -6.48
C LEU A 283 1.79 20.83 -5.15
N VAL A 284 2.87 20.07 -4.95
CA VAL A 284 3.13 19.35 -3.69
C VAL A 284 3.13 20.31 -2.48
N ARG A 285 3.70 21.51 -2.62
CA ARG A 285 3.72 22.51 -1.52
C ARG A 285 2.32 22.94 -1.12
N TYR A 286 1.46 23.31 -2.09
CA TYR A 286 0.08 23.71 -1.80
C TYR A 286 -0.75 22.57 -1.26
N THR A 287 -0.55 21.37 -1.78
CA THR A 287 -1.22 20.15 -1.31
C THR A 287 -0.88 19.86 0.16
N LEU A 288 0.40 19.98 0.55
CA LEU A 288 0.81 19.78 1.94
C LEU A 288 0.27 20.88 2.87
N ALA A 289 0.20 22.13 2.42
CA ALA A 289 -0.42 23.19 3.21
C ALA A 289 -1.93 22.94 3.42
N PHE A 290 -2.64 22.49 2.39
CA PHE A 290 -4.05 22.11 2.49
C PHE A 290 -4.23 20.89 3.40
N GLN A 291 -3.39 19.84 3.27
CA GLN A 291 -3.44 18.67 4.14
C GLN A 291 -3.19 19.03 5.60
N LEU A 292 -2.25 19.94 5.88
CA LEU A 292 -1.99 20.42 7.23
C LEU A 292 -3.19 21.15 7.83
N LEU A 293 -3.86 22.01 7.04
CA LEU A 293 -5.09 22.71 7.47
C LEU A 293 -6.18 21.69 7.83
N ILE A 294 -6.45 20.72 6.96
CA ILE A 294 -7.44 19.67 7.24
C ILE A 294 -7.03 18.84 8.46
N GLY A 295 -5.73 18.54 8.62
CA GLY A 295 -5.22 17.83 9.79
C GLY A 295 -5.49 18.58 11.12
N VAL A 296 -5.30 19.91 11.15
CA VAL A 296 -5.66 20.73 12.31
C VAL A 296 -7.16 20.66 12.58
N LEU A 297 -7.99 20.80 11.54
CA LEU A 297 -9.46 20.71 11.67
C LEU A 297 -9.90 19.33 12.19
N LEU A 298 -9.26 18.22 11.73
CA LEU A 298 -9.53 16.88 12.22
C LEU A 298 -9.27 16.76 13.72
N VAL A 299 -8.12 17.26 14.22
CA VAL A 299 -7.80 17.23 15.64
C VAL A 299 -8.77 18.08 16.44
N VAL A 300 -9.02 19.32 16.04
CA VAL A 300 -9.96 20.22 16.74
C VAL A 300 -11.36 19.60 16.77
N THR A 301 -11.85 19.11 15.65
CA THR A 301 -13.19 18.50 15.57
C THR A 301 -13.28 17.24 16.44
N SER A 302 -12.23 16.43 16.52
CA SER A 302 -12.22 15.23 17.37
C SER A 302 -12.27 15.52 18.87
N LEU A 303 -11.88 16.73 19.28
CA LEU A 303 -11.91 17.16 20.70
C LEU A 303 -13.24 17.82 21.08
N VAL A 304 -13.95 18.41 20.10
CA VAL A 304 -15.16 19.24 20.36
C VAL A 304 -16.44 18.52 19.95
N SER A 305 -16.41 17.77 18.85
CA SER A 305 -17.63 17.17 18.29
C SER A 305 -17.96 15.83 18.94
N THR A 306 -19.23 15.66 19.29
CA THR A 306 -19.80 14.37 19.73
C THR A 306 -20.25 13.49 18.57
N SER A 307 -20.42 14.08 17.38
CA SER A 307 -20.82 13.37 16.16
C SER A 307 -19.60 12.97 15.32
N VAL A 308 -19.65 11.77 14.73
CA VAL A 308 -18.60 11.29 13.79
C VAL A 308 -18.75 11.88 12.38
N VAL A 309 -19.91 12.43 12.02
CA VAL A 309 -20.20 12.91 10.66
C VAL A 309 -19.22 14.00 10.18
N PRO A 310 -18.92 15.04 10.97
CA PRO A 310 -17.93 16.05 10.57
C PRO A 310 -16.54 15.44 10.36
N LEU A 311 -16.15 14.44 11.17
CA LEU A 311 -14.88 13.75 11.03
C LEU A 311 -14.83 12.96 9.73
N LEU A 312 -15.90 12.28 9.32
CA LEU A 312 -15.98 11.55 8.06
C LEU A 312 -15.79 12.49 6.85
N VAL A 313 -16.42 13.67 6.88
CA VAL A 313 -16.24 14.69 5.84
C VAL A 313 -14.79 15.19 5.77
N LEU A 314 -14.20 15.49 6.92
CA LEU A 314 -12.81 15.95 6.98
C LEU A 314 -11.82 14.85 6.57
N VAL A 315 -12.07 13.59 6.90
CA VAL A 315 -11.28 12.44 6.44
C VAL A 315 -11.36 12.33 4.91
N PHE A 316 -12.56 12.43 4.33
CA PHE A 316 -12.71 12.45 2.86
C PHE A 316 -11.86 13.57 2.24
N LEU A 317 -11.93 14.79 2.77
CA LEU A 317 -11.14 15.93 2.30
C LEU A 317 -9.62 15.71 2.51
N ASN A 318 -9.21 14.96 3.53
CA ASN A 318 -7.80 14.62 3.78
C ASN A 318 -7.27 13.57 2.80
N LEU A 319 -8.11 12.66 2.30
CA LEU A 319 -7.70 11.62 1.36
C LEU A 319 -7.40 12.17 -0.04
N ILE A 320 -8.02 13.27 -0.44
CA ILE A 320 -7.74 13.93 -1.73
C ILE A 320 -6.26 14.36 -1.86
N PRO A 321 -5.68 15.14 -0.92
CA PRO A 321 -4.26 15.46 -0.96
C PRO A 321 -3.35 14.22 -0.87
N ILE A 322 -3.72 13.21 -0.09
CA ILE A 322 -2.95 11.96 -0.02
C ILE A 322 -2.88 11.30 -1.40
N GLY A 323 -4.00 11.18 -2.11
CA GLY A 323 -4.07 10.63 -3.45
C GLY A 323 -3.18 11.35 -4.46
N LEU A 324 -3.04 12.67 -4.33
CA LEU A 324 -2.14 13.48 -5.15
C LEU A 324 -0.66 13.29 -4.76
N LEU A 325 -0.37 13.23 -3.46
CA LEU A 325 1.00 13.14 -2.95
C LEU A 325 1.69 11.82 -3.31
N LEU A 326 0.98 10.69 -3.31
CA LEU A 326 1.56 9.37 -3.58
C LEU A 326 2.30 9.30 -4.94
N PRO A 327 1.67 9.58 -6.09
CA PRO A 327 2.37 9.57 -7.37
C PRO A 327 3.33 10.74 -7.52
N ALA A 328 3.04 11.91 -6.95
CA ALA A 328 3.88 13.09 -7.04
C ALA A 328 5.23 12.90 -6.35
N THR A 329 5.24 12.35 -5.13
CA THR A 329 6.47 12.10 -4.36
C THR A 329 7.30 11.00 -5.00
N THR A 330 6.67 9.94 -5.51
CA THR A 330 7.35 8.88 -6.26
C THR A 330 8.05 9.44 -7.49
N SER A 331 7.34 10.24 -8.29
CA SER A 331 7.90 10.87 -9.49
C SER A 331 9.06 11.80 -9.17
N LEU A 332 8.91 12.67 -8.16
CA LEU A 332 9.96 13.62 -7.76
C LEU A 332 11.15 12.93 -7.11
N GLY A 333 10.95 11.88 -6.34
CA GLY A 333 12.01 11.12 -5.71
C GLY A 333 12.85 10.36 -6.73
N LEU A 334 12.22 9.61 -7.62
CA LEU A 334 12.92 8.80 -8.62
C LEU A 334 13.59 9.63 -9.72
N ALA A 335 13.21 10.88 -9.92
CA ALA A 335 13.82 11.77 -10.91
C ALA A 335 15.33 12.04 -10.68
N TYR A 336 15.85 11.77 -9.48
CA TYR A 336 17.28 11.93 -9.16
C TYR A 336 18.15 10.75 -9.60
N PHE A 337 17.56 9.63 -10.05
CA PHE A 337 18.28 8.42 -10.44
C PHE A 337 17.95 7.99 -11.86
N LYS A 338 19.01 7.72 -12.65
CA LYS A 338 18.90 7.07 -13.96
C LYS A 338 19.33 5.60 -13.89
N GLU A 339 20.53 5.36 -13.34
CA GLU A 339 21.12 4.00 -13.25
C GLU A 339 20.64 3.23 -12.02
N ASP A 340 20.54 3.88 -10.84
CA ASP A 340 20.13 3.28 -9.58
C ASP A 340 18.57 3.33 -9.36
N SER A 341 17.78 3.56 -10.41
CA SER A 341 16.32 3.76 -10.29
C SER A 341 15.59 2.55 -9.70
N GLY A 342 16.06 1.33 -9.97
CA GLY A 342 15.54 0.10 -9.41
C GLY A 342 15.74 0.03 -7.89
N ALA A 343 16.98 0.28 -7.42
CA ALA A 343 17.30 0.31 -5.99
C ALA A 343 16.53 1.43 -5.26
N ALA A 344 16.42 2.61 -5.89
CA ALA A 344 15.65 3.73 -5.34
C ALA A 344 14.16 3.40 -5.21
N SER A 345 13.55 2.80 -6.23
CA SER A 345 12.14 2.39 -6.19
C SER A 345 11.87 1.31 -5.13
N ALA A 346 12.74 0.30 -5.04
CA ALA A 346 12.61 -0.77 -4.05
C ALA A 346 12.75 -0.23 -2.61
N LEU A 347 13.75 0.63 -2.38
CA LEU A 347 13.95 1.25 -1.07
C LEU A 347 12.77 2.15 -0.66
N MET A 348 12.25 2.94 -1.60
CA MET A 348 11.07 3.80 -1.36
C MET A 348 9.86 2.96 -0.96
N GLY A 349 9.55 1.89 -1.72
CA GLY A 349 8.43 1.00 -1.41
C GLY A 349 8.58 0.29 -0.07
N PHE A 350 9.79 -0.23 0.22
CA PHE A 350 10.10 -0.85 1.51
C PHE A 350 9.91 0.13 2.68
N LEU A 351 10.48 1.33 2.59
CA LEU A 351 10.37 2.35 3.64
C LEU A 351 8.92 2.81 3.83
N GLN A 352 8.15 2.97 2.74
CA GLN A 352 6.74 3.33 2.82
C GLN A 352 5.95 2.30 3.61
N LEU A 353 6.10 1.02 3.29
CA LEU A 353 5.34 -0.04 3.95
C LEU A 353 5.78 -0.27 5.40
N LEU A 354 7.09 -0.28 5.65
CA LEU A 354 7.63 -0.46 7.01
C LEU A 354 7.19 0.68 7.93
N PHE A 355 7.38 1.92 7.49
CA PHE A 355 6.98 3.09 8.26
C PHE A 355 5.47 3.13 8.52
N THR A 356 4.70 2.78 7.50
CA THR A 356 3.24 2.71 7.58
C THR A 356 2.77 1.66 8.57
N GLY A 357 3.37 0.47 8.56
CA GLY A 357 3.06 -0.58 9.53
C GLY A 357 3.34 -0.13 10.97
N ILE A 358 4.49 0.52 11.21
CA ILE A 358 4.85 1.06 12.53
C ILE A 358 3.86 2.16 12.96
N LEU A 359 3.58 3.13 12.08
CA LEU A 359 2.69 4.23 12.40
C LEU A 359 1.26 3.75 12.70
N SER A 360 0.74 2.84 11.86
CA SER A 360 -0.58 2.25 12.06
C SER A 360 -0.66 1.46 13.37
N ALA A 361 0.38 0.68 13.71
CA ALA A 361 0.46 -0.02 14.99
C ALA A 361 0.47 0.93 16.19
N VAL A 362 1.26 2.00 16.13
CA VAL A 362 1.34 3.01 17.21
C VAL A 362 -0.03 3.68 17.40
N VAL A 363 -0.69 4.10 16.32
CA VAL A 363 -2.02 4.73 16.40
C VAL A 363 -3.04 3.75 16.99
N SER A 364 -3.05 2.51 16.52
CA SER A 364 -3.99 1.48 17.03
C SER A 364 -3.73 1.16 18.51
N PHE A 365 -2.48 1.11 18.95
CA PHE A 365 -2.13 0.90 20.36
C PHE A 365 -2.57 2.06 21.27
N LEU A 366 -2.51 3.30 20.76
CA LEU A 366 -2.93 4.50 21.50
C LEU A 366 -4.45 4.72 21.51
N GLN A 367 -5.21 3.92 20.79
CA GLN A 367 -6.60 4.21 20.46
C GLN A 367 -7.61 4.12 21.63
N ASN A 368 -7.33 3.58 22.77
CA ASN A 368 -8.11 3.58 24.01
C ASN A 368 -9.56 4.10 23.91
N ASN A 369 -10.39 3.51 23.07
CA ASN A 369 -11.77 3.93 22.80
C ASN A 369 -11.97 5.39 22.32
N SER A 370 -10.91 6.05 21.83
CA SER A 370 -10.95 7.43 21.34
C SER A 370 -10.56 7.53 19.88
N VAL A 371 -11.23 8.40 19.13
CA VAL A 371 -10.86 8.73 17.73
C VAL A 371 -9.67 9.70 17.65
N VAL A 372 -9.31 10.34 18.75
CA VAL A 372 -8.26 11.37 18.81
C VAL A 372 -6.89 10.86 18.32
N PRO A 373 -6.40 9.67 18.72
CA PRO A 373 -5.12 9.17 18.23
C PRO A 373 -5.05 9.01 16.71
N MET A 374 -6.14 8.58 16.08
CA MET A 374 -6.25 8.48 14.62
C MET A 374 -6.13 9.87 13.98
N MET A 375 -6.87 10.89 14.49
CA MET A 375 -6.83 12.24 13.93
C MET A 375 -5.46 12.90 14.17
N CYS A 376 -4.85 12.68 15.32
CA CYS A 376 -3.48 13.11 15.59
C CYS A 376 -2.47 12.43 14.66
N GLY A 377 -2.64 11.15 14.36
CA GLY A 377 -1.80 10.43 13.40
C GLY A 377 -1.86 11.06 12.00
N LEU A 378 -3.05 11.37 11.50
CA LEU A 378 -3.24 12.08 10.23
C LEU A 378 -2.61 13.47 10.23
N PHE A 379 -2.79 14.23 11.31
CA PHE A 379 -2.18 15.56 11.47
C PHE A 379 -0.66 15.49 11.50
N VAL A 380 -0.07 14.58 12.28
CA VAL A 380 1.40 14.39 12.39
C VAL A 380 2.00 14.04 11.03
N CYS A 381 1.35 13.20 10.23
CA CYS A 381 1.78 12.92 8.85
C CYS A 381 1.84 14.18 8.00
N GLY A 382 0.80 15.02 8.03
CA GLY A 382 0.74 16.29 7.30
C GLY A 382 1.79 17.27 7.79
N LEU A 383 1.92 17.45 9.11
CA LEU A 383 2.88 18.35 9.75
C LEU A 383 4.32 17.97 9.42
N THR A 384 4.68 16.71 9.59
CA THR A 384 6.04 16.21 9.32
C THR A 384 6.41 16.41 7.84
N SER A 385 5.49 16.10 6.93
CA SER A 385 5.69 16.31 5.49
C SER A 385 5.89 17.78 5.14
N PHE A 386 5.07 18.67 5.71
CA PHE A 386 5.16 20.10 5.47
C PHE A 386 6.48 20.69 6.01
N MET A 387 6.85 20.34 7.23
CA MET A 387 8.10 20.78 7.87
C MET A 387 9.33 20.31 7.10
N LEU A 388 9.34 19.06 6.64
CA LEU A 388 10.44 18.51 5.86
C LEU A 388 10.63 19.24 4.53
N LEU A 389 9.54 19.53 3.83
CA LEU A 389 9.59 20.31 2.57
C LEU A 389 10.07 21.74 2.82
N PHE A 390 9.66 22.36 3.92
CA PHE A 390 10.10 23.70 4.32
C PHE A 390 11.61 23.74 4.58
N VAL A 391 12.15 22.76 5.31
CA VAL A 391 13.60 22.63 5.56
C VAL A 391 14.38 22.43 4.26
N ASP A 392 13.92 21.55 3.35
CA ASP A 392 14.55 21.33 2.05
C ASP A 392 14.58 22.63 1.23
N THR A 393 13.48 23.38 1.22
CA THR A 393 13.39 24.65 0.49
C THR A 393 14.39 25.68 1.04
N ARG A 394 14.50 25.82 2.37
CA ARG A 394 15.47 26.72 2.99
C ARG A 394 16.92 26.33 2.71
N ARG A 395 17.25 25.03 2.76
CA ARG A 395 18.59 24.55 2.42
C ARG A 395 18.97 24.88 0.98
N ARG A 396 18.06 24.72 0.03
CA ARG A 396 18.31 25.06 -1.39
C ARG A 396 18.56 26.56 -1.58
N LEU A 397 17.76 27.43 -0.93
CA LEU A 397 17.93 28.87 -0.98
C LEU A 397 19.26 29.31 -0.35
N ALA A 398 19.68 28.70 0.75
CA ALA A 398 20.97 28.98 1.37
C ALA A 398 22.14 28.59 0.45
N MET A 399 22.08 27.44 -0.24
CA MET A 399 23.12 27.01 -1.18
C MET A 399 23.22 27.92 -2.41
N ILE A 400 22.12 28.51 -2.86
CA ILE A 400 22.14 29.49 -3.98
C ILE A 400 22.80 30.77 -3.52
N LYS A 401 22.52 31.29 -2.33
CA LYS A 401 23.14 32.51 -1.77
C LYS A 401 24.65 32.41 -1.50
N VAL A 402 25.14 31.19 -1.28
CA VAL A 402 26.60 30.97 -1.07
C VAL A 402 27.35 30.87 -2.40
N ARG A 403 26.65 30.63 -3.52
CA ARG A 403 27.23 30.53 -4.88
C ARG A 403 27.08 31.82 -5.72
N SER A 404 26.27 32.78 -5.25
CA SER A 404 26.14 34.13 -5.79
C SER A 404 27.09 35.07 -5.04
#